data_ec71d4a36046280b5a85c5c5eac99581
#
_entry.id   ec71d4a36046280b5a85c5c5eac99581
#
_cell.length_a   1.000
_cell.length_b   1.000
_cell.length_c   1.000
_cell.angle_alpha   90.00
_cell.angle_beta   90.00
_cell.angle_gamma   90.00
#
_symmetry.space_group_name_H-M   'P 1'
#
loop_
_entity.id
_entity.type
_entity.pdbx_description
1 polymer ?
#
loop_
_entity_poly.entity_id
_entity_poly.type
_entity_poly.pdbx_seq_one_letter_code
_entity_poly.pdbx_strand_id
1 'polypeptide(L)'
;MLWQTNRRGLVTGGGAALLLGGCTTGATTRPMAALPAPPDCLPKVQVDPNRVIRTVAGLRPFRPSGFVVRAEALGDTRLVHNYGHGGGGISLSWGSSRLATSLGLPGHSGPVAVIGAGIMGLTTARLVQEAGYPVTIYTAALPPQTTSNIAGGQIFPTGYFDDDVATPEFRAQADAAADYSRRRFQIMVGDX
;
A
#
# COMPACT_ATOMS: atom_id res chain seq x y z
N MET A 1 6.43 -9.89 -41.02
CA MET A 1 7.89 -9.79 -41.20
C MET A 1 8.56 -10.40 -39.98
N LEU A 2 9.05 -11.63 -40.12
CA LEU A 2 9.65 -12.41 -39.05
C LEU A 2 11.16 -12.22 -39.06
N TRP A 3 11.72 -11.74 -37.94
CA TRP A 3 13.19 -11.68 -37.77
C TRP A 3 13.67 -12.93 -37.05
N GLN A 4 14.42 -13.76 -37.78
CA GLN A 4 15.15 -14.89 -37.17
C GLN A 4 16.63 -14.51 -37.12
N THR A 5 17.22 -14.49 -35.96
CA THR A 5 18.67 -14.36 -35.79
C THR A 5 19.28 -15.74 -35.63
N ASN A 6 20.13 -16.08 -36.56
CA ASN A 6 20.85 -17.35 -36.57
C ASN A 6 22.24 -17.15 -35.98
N ARG A 7 22.52 -17.83 -34.84
CA ARG A 7 23.85 -17.83 -34.23
C ARG A 7 24.55 -19.17 -34.53
N ARG A 8 25.35 -19.21 -35.55
CA ARG A 8 26.39 -20.24 -35.71
C ARG A 8 27.57 -19.61 -36.44
N GLY A 9 28.58 -19.20 -35.67
CA GLY A 9 29.89 -18.86 -36.20
C GLY A 9 30.93 -19.73 -35.51
N LEU A 10 31.39 -20.74 -36.20
CA LEU A 10 32.48 -21.62 -35.79
C LEU A 10 33.80 -20.92 -36.09
N VAL A 11 34.64 -20.68 -35.08
CA VAL A 11 36.01 -20.21 -35.31
C VAL A 11 36.96 -21.32 -34.93
N THR A 12 37.57 -21.92 -35.94
CA THR A 12 38.73 -22.81 -35.77
C THR A 12 39.99 -21.98 -35.92
N GLY A 13 40.82 -21.97 -34.88
CA GLY A 13 42.14 -21.35 -34.92
C GLY A 13 43.08 -22.00 -33.91
N GLY A 14 44.16 -22.50 -34.43
CA GLY A 14 45.10 -23.42 -33.80
C GLY A 14 45.93 -22.92 -32.63
N GLY A 15 46.57 -23.85 -32.03
CA GLY A 15 47.16 -23.94 -30.75
C GLY A 15 48.34 -23.08 -30.36
N ALA A 16 48.49 -22.94 -29.05
CA ALA A 16 49.75 -22.83 -28.34
C ALA A 16 49.49 -23.27 -26.90
N ALA A 17 50.07 -24.40 -26.55
CA ALA A 17 49.98 -24.90 -25.19
C ALA A 17 50.96 -24.11 -24.29
N LEU A 18 50.43 -23.26 -23.47
CA LEU A 18 51.17 -22.65 -22.37
C LEU A 18 50.75 -23.33 -21.08
N LEU A 19 51.70 -24.10 -20.53
CA LEU A 19 51.57 -24.71 -19.24
C LEU A 19 51.57 -23.62 -18.16
N LEU A 20 50.39 -23.18 -17.77
CA LEU A 20 50.24 -22.35 -16.59
C LEU A 20 49.88 -23.26 -15.41
N GLY A 21 50.85 -23.41 -14.52
CA GLY A 21 50.63 -24.06 -13.24
C GLY A 21 49.51 -23.36 -12.48
N GLY A 22 48.37 -23.97 -12.46
CA GLY A 22 47.24 -23.43 -11.72
C GLY A 22 47.43 -23.61 -10.23
N CYS A 23 47.57 -22.51 -9.51
CA CYS A 23 47.38 -22.54 -8.07
C CYS A 23 45.93 -22.87 -7.79
N THR A 24 45.68 -24.12 -7.42
CA THR A 24 44.37 -24.46 -6.87
C THR A 24 44.23 -23.78 -5.50
N THR A 25 43.75 -22.54 -5.51
CA THR A 25 43.24 -21.96 -4.28
C THR A 25 41.99 -22.75 -3.93
N GLY A 26 42.15 -23.69 -3.01
CA GLY A 26 41.00 -24.35 -2.44
C GLY A 26 40.06 -23.27 -1.89
N ALA A 27 38.93 -23.08 -2.56
CA ALA A 27 37.89 -22.22 -2.02
C ALA A 27 37.36 -22.93 -0.76
N THR A 28 37.96 -22.60 0.38
CA THR A 28 37.35 -22.95 1.64
C THR A 28 36.04 -22.15 1.69
N THR A 29 34.97 -22.82 1.35
CA THR A 29 33.63 -22.29 1.65
C THR A 29 33.56 -22.13 3.17
N ARG A 30 33.83 -20.91 3.61
CA ARG A 30 33.64 -20.56 5.00
C ARG A 30 32.15 -20.80 5.27
N PRO A 31 31.82 -21.70 6.19
CA PRO A 31 30.40 -21.90 6.50
C PRO A 31 29.83 -20.55 6.91
N MET A 32 28.84 -20.10 6.17
CA MET A 32 28.14 -18.89 6.51
C MET A 32 27.56 -19.10 7.91
N ALA A 33 28.10 -18.37 8.87
CA ALA A 33 27.60 -18.45 10.23
C ALA A 33 26.09 -18.22 10.19
N ALA A 34 25.35 -19.20 10.69
CA ALA A 34 23.92 -19.05 10.81
C ALA A 34 23.65 -17.76 11.58
N LEU A 35 22.85 -16.87 10.97
CA LEU A 35 22.43 -15.68 11.68
C LEU A 35 21.81 -16.12 13.01
N PRO A 36 22.18 -15.50 14.11
CA PRO A 36 21.55 -15.82 15.38
C PRO A 36 20.03 -15.70 15.21
N ALA A 37 19.31 -16.71 15.70
CA ALA A 37 17.87 -16.65 15.70
C ALA A 37 17.46 -15.31 16.35
N PRO A 38 16.53 -14.56 15.73
CA PRO A 38 16.09 -13.34 16.37
C PRO A 38 15.64 -13.68 17.79
N PRO A 39 16.05 -12.91 18.77
CA PRO A 39 15.60 -13.18 20.13
C PRO A 39 14.07 -13.19 20.15
N ASP A 40 13.48 -14.02 20.98
CA ASP A 40 12.04 -13.97 21.26
C ASP A 40 11.76 -12.59 21.90
N CYS A 41 11.71 -11.58 21.05
CA CYS A 41 11.77 -10.19 21.49
C CYS A 41 10.41 -9.67 21.97
N LEU A 42 9.33 -10.38 21.66
CA LEU A 42 8.02 -9.92 22.08
C LEU A 42 7.72 -10.43 23.48
N PRO A 43 7.50 -9.54 24.45
CA PRO A 43 7.15 -9.97 25.78
C PRO A 43 5.83 -10.75 25.74
N LYS A 44 5.73 -11.76 26.56
CA LYS A 44 4.49 -12.54 26.68
C LYS A 44 3.34 -11.62 27.10
N VAL A 45 2.30 -11.61 26.28
CA VAL A 45 1.11 -10.81 26.59
C VAL A 45 0.38 -11.43 27.79
N GLN A 46 0.13 -10.64 28.81
CA GLN A 46 -0.63 -11.07 29.97
C GLN A 46 -2.11 -10.69 29.75
N VAL A 47 -2.89 -11.68 29.35
CA VAL A 47 -4.31 -11.50 29.09
C VAL A 47 -5.11 -11.83 30.34
N ASP A 48 -5.71 -10.83 30.95
CA ASP A 48 -6.51 -10.97 32.18
C ASP A 48 -7.64 -9.94 32.13
N PRO A 49 -8.88 -10.33 32.47
CA PRO A 49 -10.01 -9.38 32.47
C PRO A 49 -9.76 -8.16 33.37
N ASN A 50 -9.00 -8.32 34.43
CA ASN A 50 -8.68 -7.21 35.35
C ASN A 50 -7.70 -6.20 34.77
N ARG A 51 -7.14 -6.49 33.61
CA ARG A 51 -6.22 -5.60 32.88
C ARG A 51 -6.91 -4.81 31.78
N VAL A 52 -8.24 -4.95 31.64
CA VAL A 52 -9.00 -4.16 30.68
C VAL A 52 -9.13 -2.73 31.20
N ILE A 53 -8.44 -1.79 30.58
CA ILE A 53 -8.43 -0.39 31.00
C ILE A 53 -9.58 0.41 30.41
N ARG A 54 -10.08 0.00 29.26
CA ARG A 54 -11.29 0.58 28.66
C ARG A 54 -11.79 -0.31 27.53
N THR A 55 -13.07 -0.18 27.22
CA THR A 55 -13.71 -0.79 26.07
C THR A 55 -14.14 0.31 25.10
N VAL A 56 -13.84 0.15 23.83
CA VAL A 56 -14.14 1.15 22.80
C VAL A 56 -14.83 0.44 21.63
N ALA A 57 -15.86 1.08 21.09
CA ALA A 57 -16.57 0.59 19.91
C ALA A 57 -16.61 1.66 18.84
N GLY A 58 -16.54 1.25 17.59
CA GLY A 58 -16.65 2.15 16.45
C GLY A 58 -17.50 1.53 15.35
N LEU A 59 -18.17 2.36 14.57
CA LEU A 59 -18.99 1.90 13.47
C LEU A 59 -18.11 1.69 12.23
N ARG A 60 -18.20 0.51 11.65
CA ARG A 60 -17.53 0.20 10.39
C ARG A 60 -18.40 0.70 9.23
N PRO A 61 -17.88 1.54 8.33
CA PRO A 61 -18.66 2.00 7.18
C PRO A 61 -18.69 0.94 6.08
N PHE A 62 -19.31 -0.21 6.38
CA PHE A 62 -19.34 -1.36 5.49
C PHE A 62 -20.37 -1.17 4.38
N ARG A 63 -19.99 -1.58 3.18
CA ARG A 63 -20.85 -1.61 2.00
C ARG A 63 -20.69 -2.98 1.33
N PRO A 64 -21.77 -3.74 1.11
CA PRO A 64 -21.64 -5.03 0.43
C PRO A 64 -20.95 -4.93 -0.94
N SER A 65 -21.21 -3.87 -1.69
CA SER A 65 -20.57 -3.65 -3.01
C SER A 65 -19.14 -3.12 -2.93
N GLY A 66 -18.60 -2.91 -1.72
CA GLY A 66 -17.27 -2.37 -1.52
C GLY A 66 -17.22 -0.86 -1.44
N PHE A 67 -16.01 -0.31 -1.30
CA PHE A 67 -15.81 1.13 -1.17
C PHE A 67 -16.12 1.87 -2.48
N VAL A 68 -16.36 3.16 -2.32
CA VAL A 68 -16.66 4.04 -3.46
C VAL A 68 -15.47 4.95 -3.73
N VAL A 69 -14.96 4.91 -4.96
CA VAL A 69 -14.08 5.94 -5.51
C VAL A 69 -14.66 6.34 -6.87
N ARG A 70 -15.25 7.52 -6.94
CA ARG A 70 -15.80 8.02 -8.20
C ARG A 70 -15.84 9.54 -8.21
N ALA A 71 -15.78 10.13 -9.41
CA ALA A 71 -15.89 11.55 -9.59
C ALA A 71 -17.28 11.91 -10.14
N GLU A 72 -17.76 13.08 -9.77
CA GLU A 72 -18.97 13.67 -10.34
C GLU A 72 -18.84 15.19 -10.38
N ALA A 73 -19.70 15.82 -11.15
CA ALA A 73 -19.78 17.28 -11.20
C ALA A 73 -20.72 17.78 -10.10
N LEU A 74 -20.30 18.83 -9.40
CA LEU A 74 -21.14 19.56 -8.44
C LEU A 74 -21.09 21.03 -8.85
N GLY A 75 -21.98 21.43 -9.75
CA GLY A 75 -21.86 22.72 -10.42
C GLY A 75 -20.55 22.79 -11.20
N ASP A 76 -19.77 23.83 -10.99
CA ASP A 76 -18.47 24.01 -11.62
C ASP A 76 -17.33 23.30 -10.87
N THR A 77 -17.66 22.60 -9.79
CA THR A 77 -16.67 21.91 -8.96
C THR A 77 -16.66 20.42 -9.26
N ARG A 78 -15.47 19.84 -9.32
CA ARG A 78 -15.33 18.40 -9.40
C ARG A 78 -15.36 17.82 -7.98
N LEU A 79 -16.33 16.95 -7.72
CA LEU A 79 -16.44 16.23 -6.44
C LEU A 79 -15.93 14.82 -6.62
N VAL A 80 -15.03 14.39 -5.75
CA VAL A 80 -14.53 13.02 -5.77
C VAL A 80 -14.88 12.34 -4.45
N HIS A 81 -15.60 11.25 -4.55
CA HIS A 81 -15.97 10.41 -3.41
C HIS A 81 -14.87 9.41 -3.11
N ASN A 82 -14.57 9.20 -1.82
CA ASN A 82 -13.61 8.19 -1.37
C ASN A 82 -14.03 7.73 0.03
N TYR A 83 -14.90 6.70 0.10
CA TYR A 83 -15.49 6.29 1.38
C TYR A 83 -16.02 4.86 1.32
N GLY A 84 -16.45 4.34 2.48
CA GLY A 84 -17.17 3.07 2.55
C GLY A 84 -16.26 1.85 2.62
N HIS A 85 -15.10 1.96 3.23
CA HIS A 85 -14.06 0.92 3.22
C HIS A 85 -14.28 -0.19 4.25
N GLY A 86 -15.42 -0.22 4.96
CA GLY A 86 -15.69 -1.28 5.93
C GLY A 86 -14.58 -1.37 6.98
N GLY A 87 -14.04 -2.55 7.17
CA GLY A 87 -12.93 -2.78 8.09
C GLY A 87 -11.56 -2.60 7.45
N GLY A 88 -11.49 -2.41 6.12
CA GLY A 88 -10.22 -2.34 5.38
C GLY A 88 -9.66 -0.93 5.18
N GLY A 89 -10.27 0.08 5.83
CA GLY A 89 -9.92 1.47 5.54
C GLY A 89 -8.45 1.81 5.71
N ILE A 90 -7.83 1.38 6.79
CA ILE A 90 -6.41 1.67 7.01
C ILE A 90 -5.56 0.96 5.95
N SER A 91 -5.80 -0.34 5.73
CA SER A 91 -5.05 -1.13 4.75
C SER A 91 -5.13 -0.56 3.34
N LEU A 92 -6.29 0.01 2.96
CA LEU A 92 -6.55 0.49 1.60
C LEU A 92 -6.34 1.99 1.43
N SER A 93 -6.00 2.69 2.51
CA SER A 93 -6.05 4.17 2.56
C SER A 93 -5.24 4.84 1.45
N TRP A 94 -3.98 4.48 1.30
CA TRP A 94 -3.12 5.11 0.29
C TRP A 94 -3.58 4.80 -1.12
N GLY A 95 -4.00 3.54 -1.37
CA GLY A 95 -4.41 3.12 -2.72
C GLY A 95 -5.73 3.74 -3.14
N SER A 96 -6.74 3.73 -2.29
CA SER A 96 -8.01 4.35 -2.64
C SER A 96 -7.87 5.88 -2.77
N SER A 97 -7.02 6.49 -1.94
CA SER A 97 -6.71 7.92 -2.08
C SER A 97 -5.93 8.20 -3.37
N ARG A 98 -5.04 7.29 -3.79
CA ARG A 98 -4.37 7.40 -5.09
C ARG A 98 -5.39 7.35 -6.24
N LEU A 99 -6.35 6.41 -6.16
CA LEU A 99 -7.43 6.35 -7.16
C LEU A 99 -8.24 7.65 -7.17
N ALA A 100 -8.59 8.16 -5.98
CA ALA A 100 -9.35 9.41 -5.88
C ALA A 100 -8.59 10.60 -6.49
N THR A 101 -7.30 10.73 -6.17
CA THR A 101 -6.49 11.83 -6.74
C THR A 101 -6.31 11.66 -8.25
N SER A 102 -6.23 10.44 -8.77
CA SER A 102 -6.13 10.22 -10.21
C SER A 102 -7.40 10.62 -10.94
N LEU A 103 -8.55 10.64 -10.27
CA LEU A 103 -9.81 11.15 -10.84
C LEU A 103 -9.96 12.65 -10.66
N GLY A 104 -9.46 13.19 -9.56
CA GLY A 104 -9.69 14.58 -9.18
C GLY A 104 -8.74 15.58 -9.76
N LEU A 105 -7.46 15.24 -9.88
CA LEU A 105 -6.43 16.22 -10.21
C LEU A 105 -6.20 16.49 -11.70
N PRO A 106 -6.42 15.54 -12.63
CA PRO A 106 -6.14 15.85 -14.04
C PRO A 106 -6.96 17.07 -14.53
N GLY A 107 -6.24 18.05 -15.06
CA GLY A 107 -6.85 19.30 -15.55
C GLY A 107 -7.29 20.26 -14.45
N HIS A 108 -7.07 19.94 -13.18
CA HIS A 108 -7.40 20.83 -12.07
C HIS A 108 -6.33 21.91 -11.90
N SER A 109 -6.76 23.09 -11.50
CA SER A 109 -5.86 24.17 -11.08
C SER A 109 -6.44 24.84 -9.83
N GLY A 110 -5.59 25.19 -8.87
CA GLY A 110 -6.03 25.86 -7.66
C GLY A 110 -6.06 24.96 -6.45
N PRO A 111 -6.65 25.43 -5.36
CA PRO A 111 -6.66 24.67 -4.10
C PRO A 111 -7.66 23.51 -4.12
N VAL A 112 -7.40 22.54 -3.27
CA VAL A 112 -8.25 21.34 -3.11
C VAL A 112 -8.80 21.32 -1.68
N ALA A 113 -10.10 21.09 -1.55
CA ALA A 113 -10.76 20.88 -0.27
C ALA A 113 -10.89 19.37 -0.03
N VAL A 114 -10.50 18.91 1.15
CA VAL A 114 -10.70 17.53 1.57
C VAL A 114 -11.63 17.51 2.78
N ILE A 115 -12.67 16.71 2.72
CA ILE A 115 -13.68 16.66 3.79
C ILE A 115 -13.42 15.41 4.64
N GLY A 116 -13.08 15.64 5.90
CA GLY A 116 -12.79 14.61 6.89
C GLY A 116 -11.31 14.50 7.23
N ALA A 117 -11.00 14.27 8.52
CA ALA A 117 -9.62 14.05 9.00
C ALA A 117 -9.40 12.63 9.53
N GLY A 118 -10.22 11.68 9.05
CA GLY A 118 -9.92 10.26 9.22
C GLY A 118 -8.85 9.82 8.22
N ILE A 119 -8.51 8.53 8.23
CA ILE A 119 -7.40 8.03 7.42
C ILE A 119 -7.58 8.33 5.91
N MET A 120 -8.81 8.25 5.40
CA MET A 120 -9.07 8.56 3.98
C MET A 120 -8.76 10.01 3.64
N GLY A 121 -9.23 10.93 4.49
CA GLY A 121 -8.97 12.36 4.25
C GLY A 121 -7.50 12.70 4.40
N LEU A 122 -6.84 12.19 5.43
CA LEU A 122 -5.42 12.46 5.66
C LEU A 122 -4.54 11.93 4.53
N THR A 123 -4.76 10.70 4.06
CA THR A 123 -3.96 10.14 2.96
C THR A 123 -4.28 10.84 1.63
N THR A 124 -5.55 11.21 1.40
CA THR A 124 -5.91 11.98 0.20
C THR A 124 -5.21 13.35 0.23
N ALA A 125 -5.32 14.07 1.35
CA ALA A 125 -4.70 15.39 1.49
C ALA A 125 -3.18 15.30 1.28
N ARG A 126 -2.54 14.26 1.83
CA ARG A 126 -1.10 14.09 1.66
C ARG A 126 -0.72 13.86 0.20
N LEU A 127 -1.48 13.02 -0.52
CA LEU A 127 -1.23 12.80 -1.95
C LEU A 127 -1.47 14.06 -2.79
N VAL A 128 -2.47 14.87 -2.42
CA VAL A 128 -2.73 16.17 -3.05
C VAL A 128 -1.53 17.11 -2.84
N GLN A 129 -0.99 17.16 -1.62
CA GLN A 129 0.22 17.95 -1.32
C GLN A 129 1.43 17.47 -2.12
N GLU A 130 1.62 16.15 -2.19
CA GLU A 130 2.73 15.55 -2.94
C GLU A 130 2.63 15.87 -4.44
N ALA A 131 1.40 16.07 -4.92
CA ALA A 131 1.15 16.48 -6.31
C ALA A 131 1.31 17.99 -6.52
N GLY A 132 1.62 18.75 -5.48
CA GLY A 132 1.94 20.18 -5.57
C GLY A 132 0.74 21.12 -5.42
N TYR A 133 -0.41 20.62 -4.97
CA TYR A 133 -1.60 21.46 -4.82
C TYR A 133 -1.77 21.93 -3.38
N PRO A 134 -2.18 23.20 -3.17
CA PRO A 134 -2.61 23.64 -1.85
C PRO A 134 -3.84 22.84 -1.42
N VAL A 135 -3.83 22.35 -0.17
CA VAL A 135 -4.96 21.55 0.31
C VAL A 135 -5.41 22.03 1.69
N THR A 136 -6.72 22.08 1.89
CA THR A 136 -7.35 22.39 3.17
C THR A 136 -8.27 21.23 3.56
N ILE A 137 -8.12 20.76 4.82
CA ILE A 137 -8.99 19.72 5.36
C ILE A 137 -10.09 20.38 6.19
N TYR A 138 -11.34 20.06 5.89
CA TYR A 138 -12.51 20.46 6.66
C TYR A 138 -13.03 19.24 7.41
N THR A 139 -13.16 19.33 8.73
CA THR A 139 -13.50 18.17 9.52
C THR A 139 -14.32 18.52 10.75
N ALA A 140 -15.22 17.62 11.14
CA ALA A 140 -16.02 17.75 12.35
C ALA A 140 -15.23 17.36 13.61
N ALA A 141 -14.19 16.50 13.44
CA ALA A 141 -13.38 16.04 14.55
C ALA A 141 -11.94 15.82 14.09
N LEU A 142 -11.00 16.14 14.97
CA LEU A 142 -9.57 15.88 14.73
C LEU A 142 -9.16 14.54 15.36
N PRO A 143 -8.09 13.92 14.88
CA PRO A 143 -7.51 12.79 15.62
C PRO A 143 -7.17 13.22 17.07
N PRO A 144 -7.40 12.38 18.07
CA PRO A 144 -7.81 10.98 17.98
C PRO A 144 -9.33 10.71 17.99
N GLN A 145 -10.16 11.72 17.79
CA GLN A 145 -11.61 11.58 17.90
C GLN A 145 -12.27 11.10 16.59
N THR A 146 -11.50 10.49 15.69
CA THR A 146 -12.05 9.96 14.44
C THR A 146 -12.25 8.44 14.53
N THR A 147 -13.14 7.90 13.71
CA THR A 147 -13.36 6.45 13.59
C THR A 147 -12.06 5.70 13.28
N SER A 148 -11.19 6.31 12.50
CA SER A 148 -9.89 5.70 12.16
C SER A 148 -9.02 5.44 13.38
N ASN A 149 -9.17 6.22 14.45
CA ASN A 149 -8.40 6.05 15.67
C ASN A 149 -9.00 4.97 16.60
N ILE A 150 -10.22 4.52 16.30
CA ILE A 150 -10.84 3.40 17.03
C ILE A 150 -10.45 2.08 16.35
N ALA A 151 -10.13 2.12 15.06
CA ALA A 151 -9.75 0.93 14.30
C ALA A 151 -8.48 0.28 14.87
N GLY A 152 -8.39 -1.04 14.76
CA GLY A 152 -7.22 -1.78 15.23
C GLY A 152 -5.93 -1.49 14.49
N GLY A 153 -6.01 -0.93 13.29
CA GLY A 153 -4.83 -0.51 12.53
C GLY A 153 -4.05 -1.63 11.86
N GLN A 154 -4.60 -2.82 11.82
CA GLN A 154 -3.95 -3.95 11.18
C GLN A 154 -3.89 -3.75 9.66
N ILE A 155 -2.71 -3.97 9.08
CA ILE A 155 -2.54 -3.85 7.63
C ILE A 155 -2.88 -5.20 6.99
N PHE A 156 -4.16 -5.41 6.80
CA PHE A 156 -4.70 -6.65 6.24
C PHE A 156 -6.06 -6.35 5.60
N PRO A 157 -6.10 -6.18 4.26
CA PRO A 157 -7.34 -5.76 3.60
C PRO A 157 -8.33 -6.92 3.51
N THR A 158 -9.24 -6.97 4.47
CA THR A 158 -10.29 -7.99 4.53
C THR A 158 -11.58 -7.38 5.07
N GLY A 159 -12.71 -8.00 4.80
CA GLY A 159 -14.01 -7.63 5.36
C GLY A 159 -14.50 -6.25 4.93
N TYR A 160 -14.23 -5.85 3.71
CA TYR A 160 -14.64 -4.55 3.18
C TYR A 160 -15.59 -4.62 1.99
N PHE A 161 -15.95 -5.81 1.58
CA PHE A 161 -17.01 -6.06 0.60
C PHE A 161 -17.58 -7.46 0.80
N ASP A 162 -18.66 -7.76 0.08
CA ASP A 162 -19.32 -9.04 0.08
C ASP A 162 -19.05 -9.74 -1.26
N ASP A 163 -18.54 -10.95 -1.21
CA ASP A 163 -18.12 -11.67 -2.41
C ASP A 163 -19.25 -11.92 -3.40
N ASP A 164 -20.47 -12.06 -2.91
CA ASP A 164 -21.64 -12.32 -3.76
C ASP A 164 -22.11 -11.06 -4.50
N VAL A 165 -21.66 -9.88 -4.07
CA VAL A 165 -22.13 -8.58 -4.59
C VAL A 165 -21.04 -7.84 -5.37
N ALA A 166 -19.78 -8.04 -5.02
CA ALA A 166 -18.67 -7.30 -5.60
C ALA A 166 -18.44 -7.66 -7.08
N THR A 167 -18.39 -6.65 -7.93
CA THR A 167 -18.14 -6.86 -9.36
C THR A 167 -16.68 -7.13 -9.66
N PRO A 168 -16.36 -7.75 -10.82
CA PRO A 168 -14.94 -7.92 -11.22
C PRO A 168 -14.19 -6.59 -11.31
N GLU A 169 -14.84 -5.53 -11.76
CA GLU A 169 -14.23 -4.20 -11.88
C GLU A 169 -13.88 -3.65 -10.49
N PHE A 170 -14.78 -3.81 -9.53
CA PHE A 170 -14.49 -3.41 -8.15
C PHE A 170 -13.32 -4.21 -7.59
N ARG A 171 -13.29 -5.53 -7.81
CA ARG A 171 -12.18 -6.37 -7.31
C ARG A 171 -10.85 -5.91 -7.88
N ALA A 172 -10.77 -5.64 -9.19
CA ALA A 172 -9.56 -5.13 -9.82
C ALA A 172 -9.13 -3.77 -9.21
N GLN A 173 -10.11 -2.89 -8.94
CA GLN A 173 -9.86 -1.61 -8.28
C GLN A 173 -9.34 -1.81 -6.86
N ALA A 174 -9.92 -2.75 -6.13
CA ALA A 174 -9.54 -3.04 -4.75
C ALA A 174 -8.12 -3.64 -4.68
N ASP A 175 -7.80 -4.55 -5.59
CA ASP A 175 -6.46 -5.15 -5.68
C ASP A 175 -5.41 -4.07 -5.98
N ALA A 176 -5.69 -3.19 -6.94
CA ALA A 176 -4.79 -2.08 -7.26
C ALA A 176 -4.59 -1.16 -6.06
N ALA A 177 -5.67 -0.89 -5.30
CA ALA A 177 -5.59 -0.07 -4.10
C ALA A 177 -4.77 -0.76 -3.00
N ALA A 178 -4.98 -2.07 -2.82
CA ALA A 178 -4.24 -2.85 -1.82
C ALA A 178 -2.74 -2.87 -2.14
N ASP A 179 -2.38 -3.13 -3.39
CA ASP A 179 -0.98 -3.18 -3.83
C ASP A 179 -0.28 -1.83 -3.63
N TYR A 180 -0.92 -0.73 -4.04
CA TYR A 180 -0.33 0.60 -3.84
C TYR A 180 -0.16 0.91 -2.37
N SER A 181 -1.18 0.62 -1.56
CA SER A 181 -1.12 0.85 -0.11
C SER A 181 0.01 0.06 0.54
N ARG A 182 0.13 -1.23 0.19
CA ARG A 182 1.17 -2.11 0.73
C ARG A 182 2.57 -1.53 0.47
N ARG A 183 2.83 -1.15 -0.78
CA ARG A 183 4.13 -0.55 -1.15
C ARG A 183 4.38 0.75 -0.39
N ARG A 184 3.35 1.58 -0.26
CA ARG A 184 3.47 2.86 0.45
C ARG A 184 3.79 2.64 1.93
N PHE A 185 3.14 1.68 2.57
CA PHE A 185 3.44 1.34 3.96
C PHE A 185 4.85 0.78 4.12
N GLN A 186 5.31 -0.05 3.20
CA GLN A 186 6.68 -0.59 3.25
C GLN A 186 7.73 0.54 3.21
N ILE A 187 7.51 1.54 2.36
CA ILE A 187 8.40 2.70 2.29
C ILE A 187 8.39 3.48 3.60
N MET A 188 7.23 3.60 4.23
CA MET A 188 7.08 4.37 5.47
C MET A 188 7.66 3.68 6.70
N VAL A 189 7.69 2.36 6.71
CA VAL A 189 8.34 1.61 7.79
C VAL A 189 9.83 1.93 7.82
N GLY A 190 10.44 2.08 6.65
CA GLY A 190 11.85 2.47 6.53
C GLY A 190 12.79 1.41 7.11
N ASP A 191 13.94 1.89 7.51
CA ASP A 191 14.96 1.06 8.17
C ASP A 191 14.75 0.98 9.68
N UNK A 192 13.65 1.35 9.88
CA UNK A 192 13.30 1.47 11.13
C UNK A 192 13.52 0.75 11.83
#